data_a88a59a1aa35536728feb7638e9d255f
#
_entry.id   a88a59a1aa35536728feb7638e9d255f
#
_cell.length_a   1.000
_cell.length_b   1.000
_cell.length_c   1.000
_cell.angle_alpha   90.00
_cell.angle_beta   90.00
_cell.angle_gamma   90.00
#
_symmetry.space_group_name_H-M   'P 1'
#
loop_
_entity.id
_entity.type
_entity.pdbx_description
1 polymer ?
#
loop_
_entity_poly.entity_id
_entity_poly.type
_entity_poly.pdbx_seq_one_letter_code
_entity_poly.pdbx_strand_id
1 'polypeptide(L)'
;MAGESLKRLEELKKRLEEQARALDSLASSVEGGGGGLGELMRRVEKPCEALGGLTSGARVGESLSGVGSGVRVEKPKFVLVWPETRDLFLQYLEFKRYEPANARNMLSYLDRFVRAPIAAPLDVMRIFSPLSVGQRHHLNRAMRAWFKCLEINSPSREFREFLNDLRRAIPKDEVGIDVHVPEEEQIISDLRRIKYEPIEFQATYNLLLDSGLRVVEVERLLNNFPEAERLEGFYRCPVGFFRGTKQAYYCYLTEYTFQLVKRCARPVNRLLISKWFQSHNYIRAKYLRKFANDVMTSEKLNIPESVADFIQGRVPKSIGAKHYMQLKRKADQYYPRYAQYITELRQRAGVILTA
;
A
#
# COMPACT_ATOMS: atom_id res chain seq x y z
N MET A 1 -2.71 26.30 -31.72
CA MET A 1 -2.64 25.30 -30.63
C MET A 1 -2.44 25.92 -29.24
N ALA A 2 -1.52 26.88 -29.01
CA ALA A 2 -1.34 27.51 -27.69
C ALA A 2 -2.56 28.35 -27.19
N GLY A 3 -3.28 29.03 -28.09
CA GLY A 3 -4.43 29.87 -27.74
C GLY A 3 -5.69 29.09 -27.28
N GLU A 4 -5.89 27.87 -27.77
CA GLU A 4 -7.01 27.02 -27.36
C GLU A 4 -6.80 26.39 -25.99
N SER A 5 -5.56 26.05 -25.68
CA SER A 5 -5.18 25.53 -24.35
C SER A 5 -5.33 26.61 -23.27
N LEU A 6 -5.03 27.87 -23.57
CA LEU A 6 -5.22 28.99 -22.65
C LEU A 6 -6.72 29.26 -22.36
N LYS A 7 -7.55 29.26 -23.38
CA LYS A 7 -9.01 29.42 -23.23
C LYS A 7 -9.63 28.29 -22.39
N ARG A 8 -9.21 27.04 -22.57
CA ARG A 8 -9.66 25.92 -21.75
C ARG A 8 -9.21 26.05 -20.29
N LEU A 9 -8.02 26.56 -20.05
CA LEU A 9 -7.52 26.80 -18.68
C LEU A 9 -8.31 27.89 -17.95
N GLU A 10 -8.66 28.97 -18.65
CA GLU A 10 -9.51 30.03 -18.11
C GLU A 10 -10.94 29.56 -17.82
N GLU A 11 -11.50 28.71 -18.68
CA GLU A 11 -12.83 28.14 -18.47
C GLU A 11 -12.86 27.15 -17.29
N LEU A 12 -11.81 26.35 -17.12
CA LEU A 12 -11.64 25.49 -15.95
C LEU A 12 -11.46 26.28 -14.65
N LYS A 13 -10.71 27.37 -14.70
CA LYS A 13 -10.52 28.25 -13.55
C LYS A 13 -11.85 28.90 -13.12
N LYS A 14 -12.65 29.38 -14.08
CA LYS A 14 -13.96 29.95 -13.81
C LYS A 14 -14.93 28.94 -13.19
N ARG A 15 -14.95 27.69 -13.67
CA ARG A 15 -15.76 26.61 -13.08
C ARG A 15 -15.33 26.23 -11.66
N LEU A 16 -14.03 26.23 -11.38
CA LEU A 16 -13.50 26.00 -10.03
C LEU A 16 -13.89 27.10 -9.05
N GLU A 17 -13.87 28.37 -9.49
CA GLU A 17 -14.29 29.50 -8.67
C GLU A 17 -15.80 29.49 -8.41
N GLU A 18 -16.61 29.06 -9.38
CA GLU A 18 -18.06 28.87 -9.21
C GLU A 18 -18.39 27.74 -8.23
N GLN A 19 -17.63 26.62 -8.29
CA GLN A 19 -17.77 25.51 -7.34
C GLN A 19 -17.32 25.91 -5.92
N ALA A 20 -16.25 26.68 -5.78
CA ALA A 20 -15.79 27.16 -4.48
C ALA A 20 -16.85 28.08 -3.83
N ARG A 21 -17.44 28.99 -4.58
CA ARG A 21 -18.54 29.85 -4.07
C ARG A 21 -19.81 29.06 -3.67
N ALA A 22 -20.12 28.00 -4.41
CA ALA A 22 -21.23 27.12 -4.07
C ALA A 22 -20.96 26.33 -2.78
N LEU A 23 -19.72 25.92 -2.54
CA LEU A 23 -19.28 25.24 -1.31
C LEU A 23 -19.31 26.21 -0.10
N ASP A 24 -18.83 27.43 -0.26
CA ASP A 24 -18.89 28.46 0.80
C ASP A 24 -20.34 28.83 1.16
N SER A 25 -21.23 28.91 0.17
CA SER A 25 -22.68 29.13 0.40
C SER A 25 -23.32 27.95 1.15
N LEU A 26 -22.88 26.70 0.88
CA LEU A 26 -23.34 25.52 1.60
C LEU A 26 -22.77 25.45 3.03
N ALA A 27 -21.52 25.82 3.24
CA ALA A 27 -20.91 25.92 4.56
C ALA A 27 -21.63 26.93 5.45
N SER A 28 -21.97 28.11 4.90
CA SER A 28 -22.71 29.14 5.60
C SER A 28 -24.16 28.73 5.94
N SER A 29 -24.76 27.82 5.17
CA SER A 29 -26.14 27.31 5.43
C SER A 29 -26.15 26.21 6.50
N VAL A 30 -25.02 25.56 6.77
CA VAL A 30 -24.91 24.48 7.78
C VAL A 30 -24.71 25.06 9.19
N GLU A 31 -24.13 26.25 9.32
CA GLU A 31 -23.97 26.94 10.61
C GLU A 31 -25.25 27.57 11.16
N GLY A 32 -26.33 27.60 10.38
CA GLY A 32 -27.56 28.35 10.69
C GLY A 32 -28.84 27.55 10.93
N GLY A 33 -28.84 26.23 11.20
CA GLY A 33 -30.11 25.59 11.55
C GLY A 33 -30.28 24.13 11.20
N GLY A 34 -30.65 23.34 12.17
CA GLY A 34 -30.87 21.88 12.09
C GLY A 34 -32.03 21.48 11.19
N GLY A 35 -31.81 21.22 9.94
CA GLY A 35 -32.84 20.76 8.99
C GLY A 35 -32.32 20.13 7.69
N GLY A 36 -31.02 20.13 7.46
CA GLY A 36 -30.43 19.94 6.12
C GLY A 36 -30.15 18.51 5.62
N LEU A 37 -30.30 17.47 6.42
CA LEU A 37 -29.94 16.11 5.97
C LEU A 37 -30.93 15.53 4.92
N GLY A 38 -32.21 15.92 4.98
CA GLY A 38 -33.23 15.43 4.06
C GLY A 38 -33.13 16.04 2.66
N GLU A 39 -32.67 17.28 2.55
CA GLU A 39 -32.52 18.02 1.28
C GLU A 39 -31.23 17.57 0.54
N LEU A 40 -30.17 17.26 1.29
CA LEU A 40 -28.92 16.70 0.72
C LEU A 40 -29.16 15.32 0.08
N MET A 41 -30.01 14.51 0.69
CA MET A 41 -30.37 13.17 0.17
C MET A 41 -31.17 13.26 -1.12
N ARG A 42 -32.06 14.22 -1.28
CA ARG A 42 -32.84 14.41 -2.52
C ARG A 42 -32.03 14.96 -3.69
N ARG A 43 -30.93 15.69 -3.45
CA ARG A 43 -30.04 16.18 -4.52
C ARG A 43 -29.08 15.10 -5.04
N VAL A 44 -28.84 14.04 -4.27
CA VAL A 44 -28.05 12.86 -4.71
C VAL A 44 -28.89 11.92 -5.57
N GLU A 45 -30.22 11.99 -5.53
CA GLU A 45 -31.12 11.14 -6.33
C GLU A 45 -31.21 11.52 -7.82
N LYS A 46 -30.89 12.76 -8.21
CA LYS A 46 -30.97 13.19 -9.61
C LYS A 46 -29.99 12.57 -10.61
N PRO A 47 -28.81 12.04 -10.22
CA PRO A 47 -27.95 11.31 -11.17
C PRO A 47 -28.48 9.93 -11.58
N CYS A 48 -29.44 9.36 -10.83
CA CYS A 48 -29.95 8.02 -11.13
C CYS A 48 -30.94 7.96 -12.30
N GLU A 49 -31.60 9.06 -12.63
CA GLU A 49 -32.50 9.08 -13.80
C GLU A 49 -31.74 9.12 -15.15
N ALA A 50 -30.49 9.59 -15.15
CA ALA A 50 -29.63 9.58 -16.35
C ALA A 50 -29.12 8.17 -16.72
N LEU A 51 -29.17 7.19 -15.82
CA LEU A 51 -28.76 5.81 -16.07
C LEU A 51 -29.88 4.93 -16.63
N GLY A 52 -31.13 5.38 -16.58
CA GLY A 52 -32.29 4.67 -17.15
C GLY A 52 -32.39 4.76 -18.68
N GLY A 53 -31.65 5.65 -19.33
CA GLY A 53 -31.71 5.92 -20.77
C GLY A 53 -30.72 5.20 -21.68
N LEU A 54 -29.75 4.47 -21.12
CA LEU A 54 -28.64 3.87 -21.90
C LEU A 54 -28.86 2.40 -22.34
N THR A 55 -30.09 1.89 -22.27
CA THR A 55 -30.38 0.50 -22.69
C THR A 55 -30.81 0.34 -24.16
N SER A 56 -30.76 1.39 -24.98
CA SER A 56 -31.16 1.30 -26.39
C SER A 56 -30.08 1.78 -27.36
N GLY A 57 -29.12 0.92 -27.65
CA GLY A 57 -28.09 1.26 -28.65
C GLY A 57 -27.11 0.14 -29.02
N ALA A 58 -27.59 -1.09 -29.20
CA ALA A 58 -26.78 -2.12 -29.82
C ALA A 58 -27.38 -2.52 -31.19
N ARG A 59 -26.71 -2.14 -32.27
CA ARG A 59 -27.03 -2.62 -33.62
C ARG A 59 -26.72 -4.09 -33.76
N VAL A 60 -27.73 -4.84 -34.20
CA VAL A 60 -27.67 -6.24 -34.56
C VAL A 60 -27.01 -6.35 -35.93
N GLY A 61 -25.90 -7.08 -36.03
CA GLY A 61 -25.35 -7.60 -37.28
C GLY A 61 -25.92 -8.99 -37.54
N GLU A 62 -26.51 -9.17 -38.71
CA GLU A 62 -27.20 -10.39 -39.16
C GLU A 62 -26.27 -11.55 -39.48
N SER A 63 -26.84 -12.73 -39.31
CA SER A 63 -26.70 -13.93 -40.13
C SER A 63 -25.47 -14.83 -39.96
N LEU A 64 -25.72 -15.96 -39.31
CA LEU A 64 -25.36 -17.28 -39.84
C LEU A 64 -26.38 -18.31 -39.33
N SER A 65 -27.16 -18.84 -40.25
CA SER A 65 -28.10 -19.94 -40.11
C SER A 65 -27.37 -21.27 -40.03
N GLY A 66 -27.73 -22.15 -39.07
CA GLY A 66 -27.32 -23.56 -39.07
C GLY A 66 -27.47 -24.29 -37.74
N VAL A 67 -28.60 -24.97 -37.62
CA VAL A 67 -28.87 -26.27 -36.92
C VAL A 67 -28.62 -26.39 -35.41
N GLY A 68 -29.71 -26.60 -34.69
CA GLY A 68 -29.81 -27.63 -33.65
C GLY A 68 -29.82 -27.18 -32.17
N SER A 69 -30.94 -27.46 -31.53
CA SER A 69 -31.25 -27.45 -30.10
C SER A 69 -31.29 -26.08 -29.41
N GLY A 70 -32.50 -25.56 -29.28
CA GLY A 70 -32.81 -24.24 -28.72
C GLY A 70 -32.59 -24.18 -27.20
N VAL A 71 -31.40 -23.91 -26.77
CA VAL A 71 -31.16 -23.24 -25.49
C VAL A 71 -31.40 -21.74 -25.75
N ARG A 72 -32.55 -21.21 -25.35
CA ARG A 72 -32.78 -19.77 -25.26
C ARG A 72 -31.71 -19.19 -24.32
N VAL A 73 -30.65 -18.61 -24.88
CA VAL A 73 -29.71 -17.79 -24.10
C VAL A 73 -30.47 -16.53 -23.72
N GLU A 74 -31.04 -16.50 -22.52
CA GLU A 74 -31.63 -15.27 -21.98
C GLU A 74 -30.57 -14.17 -21.95
N LYS A 75 -30.91 -12.99 -22.45
CA LYS A 75 -30.01 -11.84 -22.37
C LYS A 75 -29.67 -11.56 -20.90
N PRO A 76 -28.40 -11.37 -20.57
CA PRO A 76 -28.01 -11.11 -19.19
C PRO A 76 -28.73 -9.84 -18.70
N LYS A 77 -29.35 -9.92 -17.52
CA LYS A 77 -30.10 -8.81 -16.91
C LYS A 77 -29.18 -7.64 -16.53
N PHE A 78 -27.95 -7.95 -16.16
CA PHE A 78 -26.94 -6.95 -15.76
C PHE A 78 -25.64 -7.21 -16.51
N VAL A 79 -24.99 -6.13 -16.93
CA VAL A 79 -23.69 -6.16 -17.58
C VAL A 79 -22.83 -5.04 -16.98
N LEU A 80 -21.64 -5.38 -16.51
CA LEU A 80 -20.68 -4.41 -16.00
C LEU A 80 -19.68 -4.05 -17.10
N VAL A 81 -19.59 -2.77 -17.39
CA VAL A 81 -18.61 -2.21 -18.34
C VAL A 81 -17.67 -1.32 -17.56
N TRP A 82 -16.40 -1.73 -17.42
CA TRP A 82 -15.44 -1.03 -16.58
C TRP A 82 -15.26 0.45 -16.96
N PRO A 83 -15.01 0.82 -18.24
CA PRO A 83 -14.85 2.21 -18.63
C PRO A 83 -16.00 3.13 -18.20
N GLU A 84 -17.23 2.64 -18.22
CA GLU A 84 -18.43 3.42 -17.85
C GLU A 84 -18.51 3.73 -16.33
N THR A 85 -17.90 2.88 -15.52
CA THR A 85 -17.94 2.99 -14.03
C THR A 85 -16.62 3.46 -13.44
N ARG A 86 -15.64 3.76 -14.27
CA ARG A 86 -14.29 4.12 -13.85
C ARG A 86 -14.25 5.39 -13.00
N ASP A 87 -14.96 6.44 -13.43
CA ASP A 87 -14.97 7.71 -12.71
C ASP A 87 -15.73 7.60 -11.39
N LEU A 88 -16.82 6.84 -11.35
CA LEU A 88 -17.53 6.53 -10.12
C LEU A 88 -16.61 5.80 -9.13
N PHE A 89 -15.79 4.86 -9.63
CA PHE A 89 -14.85 4.15 -8.78
C PHE A 89 -13.71 5.05 -8.29
N LEU A 90 -13.22 5.98 -9.10
CA LEU A 90 -12.24 6.98 -8.68
C LEU A 90 -12.77 7.82 -7.52
N GLN A 91 -13.98 8.37 -7.65
CA GLN A 91 -14.65 9.13 -6.58
C GLN A 91 -14.82 8.29 -5.30
N TYR A 92 -15.18 7.01 -5.44
CA TYR A 92 -15.28 6.09 -4.30
C TYR A 92 -13.93 5.90 -3.58
N LEU A 93 -12.82 5.74 -4.33
CA LEU A 93 -11.49 5.61 -3.75
C LEU A 93 -11.06 6.88 -2.99
N GLU A 94 -11.36 8.04 -3.53
CA GLU A 94 -11.10 9.34 -2.90
C GLU A 94 -11.95 9.53 -1.63
N PHE A 95 -13.25 9.27 -1.70
CA PHE A 95 -14.15 9.32 -0.55
C PHE A 95 -13.69 8.37 0.58
N LYS A 96 -13.23 7.18 0.24
CA LYS A 96 -12.68 6.20 1.18
C LYS A 96 -11.24 6.51 1.63
N ARG A 97 -10.66 7.62 1.16
CA ARG A 97 -9.30 8.07 1.49
C ARG A 97 -8.23 6.99 1.25
N TYR A 98 -8.35 6.29 0.12
CA TYR A 98 -7.27 5.36 -0.27
C TYR A 98 -5.99 6.15 -0.53
N GLU A 99 -4.85 5.57 -0.11
CA GLU A 99 -3.54 6.14 -0.45
C GLU A 99 -3.42 6.31 -1.98
N PRO A 100 -2.99 7.49 -2.49
CA PRO A 100 -2.97 7.76 -3.94
C PRO A 100 -2.24 6.72 -4.79
N ALA A 101 -1.13 6.17 -4.27
CA ALA A 101 -0.39 5.11 -4.95
C ALA A 101 -1.21 3.81 -5.06
N ASN A 102 -1.99 3.47 -4.01
CA ASN A 102 -2.83 2.29 -4.00
C ASN A 102 -4.05 2.47 -4.91
N ALA A 103 -4.66 3.66 -4.92
CA ALA A 103 -5.75 4.00 -5.84
C ALA A 103 -5.30 3.88 -7.31
N ARG A 104 -4.17 4.51 -7.68
CA ARG A 104 -3.59 4.39 -9.02
C ARG A 104 -3.31 2.94 -9.41
N ASN A 105 -2.81 2.13 -8.47
CA ASN A 105 -2.55 0.72 -8.74
C ASN A 105 -3.84 -0.05 -9.04
N MET A 106 -4.90 0.16 -8.25
CA MET A 106 -6.20 -0.49 -8.49
C MET A 106 -6.79 -0.10 -9.86
N LEU A 107 -6.80 1.19 -10.19
CA LEU A 107 -7.25 1.68 -11.50
C LEU A 107 -6.44 1.04 -12.64
N SER A 108 -5.11 1.06 -12.55
CA SER A 108 -4.21 0.47 -13.55
C SER A 108 -4.46 -1.03 -13.78
N TYR A 109 -4.76 -1.78 -12.72
CA TYR A 109 -5.09 -3.21 -12.87
C TYR A 109 -6.44 -3.44 -13.53
N LEU A 110 -7.46 -2.65 -13.20
CA LEU A 110 -8.76 -2.72 -13.86
C LEU A 110 -8.67 -2.28 -15.33
N ASP A 111 -8.01 -1.15 -15.62
CA ASP A 111 -7.77 -0.66 -16.99
C ASP A 111 -7.04 -1.69 -17.86
N ARG A 112 -6.11 -2.44 -17.28
CA ARG A 112 -5.30 -3.42 -18.00
C ARG A 112 -6.00 -4.73 -18.26
N PHE A 113 -6.79 -5.22 -17.32
CA PHE A 113 -7.28 -6.61 -17.33
C PHE A 113 -8.78 -6.73 -17.54
N VAL A 114 -9.59 -5.70 -17.22
CA VAL A 114 -11.04 -5.72 -17.41
C VAL A 114 -11.38 -4.98 -18.71
N ARG A 115 -11.13 -5.64 -19.83
CA ARG A 115 -11.31 -5.04 -21.16
C ARG A 115 -12.64 -5.41 -21.83
N ALA A 116 -13.26 -6.50 -21.38
CA ALA A 116 -14.54 -6.97 -21.89
C ALA A 116 -15.64 -6.75 -20.84
N PRO A 117 -16.89 -6.59 -21.25
CA PRO A 117 -18.04 -6.57 -20.35
C PRO A 117 -18.12 -7.84 -19.51
N ILE A 118 -18.57 -7.70 -18.25
CA ILE A 118 -18.79 -8.82 -17.32
C ILE A 118 -20.29 -8.99 -17.16
N ALA A 119 -20.81 -10.09 -17.64
CA ALA A 119 -22.23 -10.45 -17.59
C ALA A 119 -22.50 -11.70 -16.74
N ALA A 120 -21.47 -12.51 -16.46
CA ALA A 120 -21.57 -13.76 -15.75
C ALA A 120 -20.32 -14.09 -14.94
N PRO A 121 -20.38 -14.98 -13.94
CA PRO A 121 -19.23 -15.46 -13.18
C PRO A 121 -18.11 -16.04 -14.06
N LEU A 122 -18.45 -16.65 -15.18
CA LEU A 122 -17.49 -17.21 -16.15
C LEU A 122 -16.57 -16.12 -16.74
N ASP A 123 -17.07 -14.90 -16.95
CA ASP A 123 -16.28 -13.79 -17.48
C ASP A 123 -15.19 -13.38 -16.47
N VAL A 124 -15.53 -13.37 -15.17
CA VAL A 124 -14.55 -13.16 -14.10
C VAL A 124 -13.47 -14.25 -14.14
N MET A 125 -13.85 -15.53 -14.23
CA MET A 125 -12.89 -16.62 -14.32
C MET A 125 -11.95 -16.49 -15.52
N ARG A 126 -12.47 -16.10 -16.68
CA ARG A 126 -11.68 -15.86 -17.90
C ARG A 126 -10.67 -14.75 -17.74
N ILE A 127 -11.02 -13.66 -17.03
CA ILE A 127 -10.10 -12.54 -16.73
C ILE A 127 -8.95 -13.02 -15.85
N PHE A 128 -9.21 -13.86 -14.84
CA PHE A 128 -8.18 -14.31 -13.90
C PHE A 128 -7.33 -15.48 -14.43
N SER A 129 -7.83 -16.30 -15.35
CA SER A 129 -7.16 -17.51 -15.82
C SER A 129 -5.73 -17.29 -16.30
N PRO A 130 -5.40 -16.29 -17.16
CA PRO A 130 -4.06 -16.12 -17.71
C PRO A 130 -3.10 -15.39 -16.77
N LEU A 131 -3.53 -14.97 -15.57
CA LEU A 131 -2.75 -14.09 -14.71
C LEU A 131 -1.78 -14.85 -13.81
N SER A 132 -0.60 -14.29 -13.58
CA SER A 132 0.32 -14.75 -12.55
C SER A 132 -0.24 -14.53 -11.14
N VAL A 133 0.27 -15.25 -10.14
CA VAL A 133 -0.15 -15.14 -8.73
C VAL A 133 -0.13 -13.67 -8.23
N GLY A 134 0.95 -12.94 -8.53
CA GLY A 134 1.05 -11.54 -8.14
C GLY A 134 0.02 -10.64 -8.83
N GLN A 135 -0.26 -10.87 -10.11
CA GLN A 135 -1.29 -10.13 -10.86
C GLN A 135 -2.69 -10.46 -10.31
N ARG A 136 -2.98 -11.75 -10.04
CA ARG A 136 -4.24 -12.19 -9.42
C ARG A 136 -4.49 -11.47 -8.11
N HIS A 137 -3.50 -11.41 -7.22
CA HIS A 137 -3.60 -10.72 -5.93
C HIS A 137 -4.01 -9.24 -6.08
N HIS A 138 -3.34 -8.51 -6.95
CA HIS A 138 -3.64 -7.08 -7.15
C HIS A 138 -5.00 -6.86 -7.82
N LEU A 139 -5.33 -7.64 -8.84
CA LEU A 139 -6.63 -7.55 -9.51
C LEU A 139 -7.78 -7.97 -8.60
N ASN A 140 -7.63 -9.02 -7.79
CA ASN A 140 -8.61 -9.44 -6.78
C ASN A 140 -9.00 -8.27 -5.87
N ARG A 141 -8.00 -7.58 -5.31
CA ARG A 141 -8.24 -6.40 -4.46
C ARG A 141 -8.97 -5.28 -5.20
N ALA A 142 -8.57 -5.01 -6.43
CA ALA A 142 -9.18 -3.97 -7.25
C ALA A 142 -10.64 -4.30 -7.61
N MET A 143 -10.93 -5.53 -8.07
CA MET A 143 -12.28 -5.96 -8.42
C MET A 143 -13.21 -6.01 -7.22
N ARG A 144 -12.75 -6.51 -6.07
CA ARG A 144 -13.56 -6.50 -4.84
C ARG A 144 -13.91 -5.09 -4.39
N ALA A 145 -12.97 -4.14 -4.49
CA ALA A 145 -13.23 -2.73 -4.17
C ALA A 145 -14.19 -2.10 -5.19
N TRP A 146 -14.05 -2.40 -6.48
CA TRP A 146 -14.95 -1.94 -7.53
C TRP A 146 -16.38 -2.48 -7.33
N PHE A 147 -16.55 -3.78 -7.12
CA PHE A 147 -17.85 -4.37 -6.84
C PHE A 147 -18.48 -3.80 -5.56
N LYS A 148 -17.67 -3.45 -4.54
CA LYS A 148 -18.16 -2.76 -3.34
C LYS A 148 -18.63 -1.34 -3.64
N CYS A 149 -17.94 -0.63 -4.51
CA CYS A 149 -18.37 0.67 -5.00
C CYS A 149 -19.74 0.58 -5.69
N LEU A 150 -19.90 -0.36 -6.62
CA LEU A 150 -21.16 -0.57 -7.34
C LEU A 150 -22.30 -0.97 -6.42
N GLU A 151 -22.03 -1.84 -5.44
CA GLU A 151 -23.02 -2.29 -4.44
C GLU A 151 -23.56 -1.12 -3.60
N ILE A 152 -22.69 -0.21 -3.16
CA ILE A 152 -23.09 0.96 -2.34
C ILE A 152 -23.93 1.93 -3.16
N ASN A 153 -23.65 2.07 -4.44
CA ASN A 153 -24.35 3.00 -5.34
C ASN A 153 -25.59 2.40 -5.99
N SER A 154 -25.97 1.17 -5.69
CA SER A 154 -27.18 0.55 -6.23
C SER A 154 -28.18 0.17 -5.14
N PRO A 155 -29.43 0.60 -5.22
CA PRO A 155 -30.50 0.19 -4.31
C PRO A 155 -31.03 -1.22 -4.62
N SER A 156 -30.78 -1.76 -5.84
CA SER A 156 -31.38 -3.02 -6.30
C SER A 156 -30.82 -4.23 -5.55
N ARG A 157 -31.71 -5.03 -4.95
CA ARG A 157 -31.36 -6.31 -4.30
C ARG A 157 -30.79 -7.31 -5.32
N GLU A 158 -31.44 -7.44 -6.47
CA GLU A 158 -31.04 -8.36 -7.52
C GLU A 158 -29.64 -8.04 -8.08
N PHE A 159 -29.34 -6.74 -8.23
CA PHE A 159 -27.99 -6.33 -8.66
C PHE A 159 -26.93 -6.68 -7.60
N ARG A 160 -27.26 -6.57 -6.31
CA ARG A 160 -26.34 -7.00 -5.24
C ARG A 160 -26.11 -8.51 -5.23
N GLU A 161 -27.17 -9.29 -5.49
CA GLU A 161 -27.05 -10.75 -5.64
C GLU A 161 -26.16 -11.11 -6.83
N PHE A 162 -26.34 -10.45 -7.99
CA PHE A 162 -25.47 -10.58 -9.14
C PHE A 162 -23.99 -10.24 -8.80
N LEU A 163 -23.73 -9.13 -8.13
CA LEU A 163 -22.37 -8.77 -7.69
C LEU A 163 -21.77 -9.81 -6.73
N ASN A 164 -22.58 -10.42 -5.88
CA ASN A 164 -22.13 -11.48 -4.99
C ASN A 164 -21.73 -12.76 -5.74
N ASP A 165 -22.46 -13.11 -6.80
CA ASP A 165 -22.10 -14.24 -7.65
C ASP A 165 -20.78 -13.99 -8.40
N LEU A 166 -20.58 -12.75 -8.91
CA LEU A 166 -19.30 -12.36 -9.50
C LEU A 166 -18.15 -12.42 -8.47
N ARG A 167 -18.39 -12.01 -7.20
CA ARG A 167 -17.39 -12.10 -6.13
C ARG A 167 -16.98 -13.53 -5.81
N ARG A 168 -17.92 -14.47 -5.87
CA ARG A 168 -17.66 -15.91 -5.65
C ARG A 168 -16.74 -16.50 -6.73
N ALA A 169 -16.81 -15.95 -7.97
CA ALA A 169 -15.96 -16.36 -9.06
C ALA A 169 -14.52 -15.81 -8.99
N ILE A 170 -14.27 -14.80 -8.15
CA ILE A 170 -12.91 -14.29 -7.92
C ILE A 170 -12.11 -15.38 -7.17
N PRO A 171 -10.96 -15.82 -7.69
CA PRO A 171 -10.15 -16.84 -7.03
C PRO A 171 -9.69 -16.38 -5.65
N LYS A 172 -9.50 -17.31 -4.73
CA LYS A 172 -8.88 -17.03 -3.44
C LYS A 172 -7.44 -16.59 -3.66
N ASP A 173 -6.98 -15.64 -2.82
CA ASP A 173 -5.58 -15.24 -2.85
C ASP A 173 -4.70 -16.41 -2.38
N GLU A 174 -3.76 -16.78 -3.20
CA GLU A 174 -2.69 -17.71 -2.83
C GLU A 174 -1.65 -16.92 -2.03
N VAL A 175 -1.61 -17.13 -0.72
CA VAL A 175 -0.58 -16.54 0.13
C VAL A 175 0.65 -17.45 0.08
N GLY A 176 1.61 -17.10 -0.74
CA GLY A 176 2.92 -17.75 -0.71
C GLY A 176 3.64 -17.44 0.61
N ILE A 177 4.07 -18.48 1.31
CA ILE A 177 4.92 -18.33 2.50
C ILE A 177 6.36 -18.17 2.01
N ASP A 178 6.91 -16.98 2.17
CA ASP A 178 8.32 -16.71 1.88
C ASP A 178 9.14 -17.04 3.14
N VAL A 179 9.68 -18.23 3.20
CA VAL A 179 10.48 -18.75 4.34
C VAL A 179 11.95 -18.34 4.29
N HIS A 180 12.39 -17.67 3.21
CA HIS A 180 13.78 -17.30 3.06
C HIS A 180 14.21 -16.28 4.13
N VAL A 181 15.23 -16.64 4.91
CA VAL A 181 15.97 -15.77 5.82
C VAL A 181 17.44 -15.82 5.37
N PRO A 182 18.15 -14.70 5.23
CA PRO A 182 19.57 -14.72 4.88
C PRO A 182 20.40 -15.34 5.99
N GLU A 183 21.46 -16.05 5.59
CA GLU A 183 22.48 -16.55 6.50
C GLU A 183 23.42 -15.43 6.96
N GLU A 184 24.02 -15.59 8.14
CA GLU A 184 24.95 -14.63 8.74
C GLU A 184 26.11 -14.28 7.79
N GLU A 185 26.66 -15.27 7.10
CA GLU A 185 27.76 -15.07 6.15
C GLU A 185 27.36 -14.21 4.93
N GLN A 186 26.12 -14.26 4.52
CA GLN A 186 25.61 -13.39 3.46
C GLN A 186 25.56 -11.93 3.93
N ILE A 187 25.15 -11.68 5.18
CA ILE A 187 25.19 -10.35 5.81
C ILE A 187 26.62 -9.82 5.90
N ILE A 188 27.57 -10.67 6.35
CA ILE A 188 28.99 -10.30 6.45
C ILE A 188 29.55 -9.96 5.07
N SER A 189 29.21 -10.76 4.05
CA SER A 189 29.62 -10.49 2.67
C SER A 189 29.11 -9.14 2.17
N ASP A 190 27.85 -8.84 2.41
CA ASP A 190 27.25 -7.55 2.03
C ASP A 190 27.89 -6.40 2.81
N LEU A 191 28.15 -6.55 4.11
CA LEU A 191 28.81 -5.53 4.93
C LEU A 191 30.23 -5.22 4.41
N ARG A 192 30.98 -6.22 3.94
CA ARG A 192 32.31 -6.02 3.32
C ARG A 192 32.26 -5.19 2.05
N ARG A 193 31.17 -5.30 1.28
CA ARG A 193 30.99 -4.64 0.00
C ARG A 193 30.40 -3.24 0.17
N ILE A 194 29.34 -3.11 1.01
CA ILE A 194 28.57 -1.88 1.16
C ILE A 194 29.41 -0.71 1.68
N LYS A 195 30.50 -0.96 2.41
CA LYS A 195 31.37 0.10 2.94
C LYS A 195 32.07 0.94 1.84
N TYR A 196 32.11 0.45 0.61
CA TYR A 196 32.70 1.15 -0.54
C TYR A 196 31.66 1.86 -1.42
N GLU A 197 30.38 1.69 -1.10
CA GLU A 197 29.28 2.26 -1.85
C GLU A 197 29.00 3.72 -1.42
N PRO A 198 28.23 4.47 -2.19
CA PRO A 198 27.78 5.81 -1.79
C PRO A 198 27.11 5.81 -0.42
N ILE A 199 27.31 6.91 0.33
CA ILE A 199 26.91 7.01 1.73
C ILE A 199 25.41 6.75 1.96
N GLU A 200 24.56 7.08 0.98
CA GLU A 200 23.12 6.87 1.03
C GLU A 200 22.77 5.38 1.11
N PHE A 201 23.50 4.54 0.37
CA PHE A 201 23.30 3.09 0.39
C PHE A 201 23.89 2.47 1.64
N GLN A 202 25.07 2.95 2.09
CA GLN A 202 25.66 2.53 3.36
C GLN A 202 24.72 2.83 4.53
N ALA A 203 24.22 4.06 4.65
CA ALA A 203 23.31 4.48 5.69
C ALA A 203 21.99 3.68 5.65
N THR A 204 21.42 3.50 4.45
CA THR A 204 20.18 2.74 4.27
C THR A 204 20.33 1.28 4.69
N TYR A 205 21.38 0.59 4.19
CA TYR A 205 21.61 -0.82 4.50
C TYR A 205 21.80 -1.03 6.00
N ASN A 206 22.67 -0.24 6.61
CA ASN A 206 23.00 -0.36 8.02
C ASN A 206 21.80 0.01 8.92
N LEU A 207 21.01 1.01 8.55
CA LEU A 207 19.81 1.38 9.30
C LEU A 207 18.72 0.30 9.21
N LEU A 208 18.55 -0.33 8.04
CA LEU A 208 17.66 -1.48 7.87
C LEU A 208 18.10 -2.67 8.72
N LEU A 209 19.41 -2.94 8.77
CA LEU A 209 19.99 -4.04 9.54
C LEU A 209 19.82 -3.80 11.06
N ASP A 210 20.15 -2.61 11.54
CA ASP A 210 20.07 -2.28 12.96
C ASP A 210 18.64 -2.27 13.51
N SER A 211 17.72 -1.66 12.76
CA SER A 211 16.36 -1.41 13.25
C SER A 211 15.35 -2.48 12.84
N GLY A 212 15.62 -3.22 11.77
CA GLY A 212 14.63 -4.08 11.13
C GLY A 212 13.39 -3.33 10.64
N LEU A 213 13.42 -2.00 10.49
CA LEU A 213 12.31 -1.19 9.99
C LEU A 213 12.01 -1.50 8.51
N ARG A 214 10.86 -1.06 8.02
CA ARG A 214 10.54 -1.15 6.58
C ARG A 214 11.28 -0.06 5.80
N VAL A 215 11.63 -0.34 4.54
CA VAL A 215 12.33 0.63 3.69
C VAL A 215 11.62 1.98 3.59
N VAL A 216 10.29 2.03 3.67
CA VAL A 216 9.53 3.29 3.67
C VAL A 216 9.72 4.11 4.95
N GLU A 217 9.91 3.43 6.07
CA GLU A 217 10.19 4.06 7.35
C GLU A 217 11.63 4.60 7.37
N VAL A 218 12.56 3.82 6.83
CA VAL A 218 13.98 4.21 6.68
C VAL A 218 14.15 5.38 5.71
N GLU A 219 13.48 5.35 4.54
CA GLU A 219 13.45 6.50 3.60
C GLU A 219 13.03 7.80 4.31
N ARG A 220 11.95 7.73 5.09
CA ARG A 220 11.44 8.89 5.81
C ARG A 220 12.42 9.40 6.86
N LEU A 221 13.05 8.48 7.61
CA LEU A 221 14.05 8.83 8.61
C LEU A 221 15.28 9.48 7.97
N LEU A 222 15.83 8.92 6.90
CA LEU A 222 17.02 9.46 6.25
C LEU A 222 16.76 10.83 5.60
N ASN A 223 15.53 11.06 5.11
CA ASN A 223 15.17 12.35 4.51
C ASN A 223 14.80 13.43 5.53
N ASN A 224 14.49 13.05 6.77
CA ASN A 224 14.16 13.97 7.85
C ASN A 224 14.53 13.32 9.19
N PHE A 225 15.85 13.23 9.45
CA PHE A 225 16.34 12.53 10.63
C PHE A 225 16.09 13.37 11.88
N PRO A 226 15.27 12.87 12.82
CA PRO A 226 14.95 13.60 14.04
C PRO A 226 16.12 13.55 15.02
N GLU A 227 16.03 14.34 16.09
CA GLU A 227 16.96 14.25 17.20
C GLU A 227 16.93 12.84 17.81
N ALA A 228 18.12 12.27 17.98
CA ALA A 228 18.30 10.93 18.54
C ALA A 228 18.84 11.03 19.96
N GLU A 229 18.19 10.32 20.87
CA GLU A 229 18.62 10.15 22.25
C GLU A 229 19.74 9.10 22.32
N ARG A 230 20.88 9.46 22.88
CA ARG A 230 21.97 8.53 23.15
C ARG A 230 21.67 7.75 24.42
N LEU A 231 21.73 6.43 24.30
CA LEU A 231 21.58 5.49 25.40
C LEU A 231 22.88 4.70 25.57
N GLU A 232 22.94 3.79 26.53
CA GLU A 232 24.12 2.97 26.75
C GLU A 232 24.36 2.01 25.58
N GLY A 233 25.35 2.34 24.74
CA GLY A 233 25.77 1.52 23.57
C GLY A 233 24.93 1.65 22.31
N PHE A 234 23.90 2.51 22.26
CA PHE A 234 23.06 2.69 21.08
C PHE A 234 22.33 4.04 21.07
N TYR A 235 21.61 4.32 19.98
CA TYR A 235 20.73 5.48 19.82
C TYR A 235 19.29 5.06 19.60
N ARG A 236 18.38 5.88 20.10
CA ARG A 236 16.95 5.79 19.84
C ARG A 236 16.42 7.11 19.31
N CYS A 237 15.70 7.10 18.20
CA CYS A 237 15.04 8.28 17.68
C CYS A 237 13.55 8.04 17.41
N PRO A 238 12.68 9.07 17.53
CA PRO A 238 11.27 8.94 17.25
C PRO A 238 11.05 8.80 15.73
N VAL A 239 10.23 7.84 15.32
CA VAL A 239 9.80 7.67 13.91
C VAL A 239 8.43 8.31 13.68
N GLY A 240 7.48 8.08 14.58
CA GLY A 240 6.14 8.64 14.52
C GLY A 240 5.40 8.32 13.22
N PHE A 241 5.63 7.15 12.64
CA PHE A 241 5.02 6.77 11.36
C PHE A 241 3.94 5.72 11.55
N PHE A 242 2.69 6.15 11.34
CA PHE A 242 1.50 5.33 11.55
C PHE A 242 0.74 5.18 10.23
N ARG A 243 0.58 3.93 9.76
CA ARG A 243 -0.15 3.59 8.54
C ARG A 243 -0.98 2.33 8.76
N GLY A 244 -2.26 2.50 9.07
CA GLY A 244 -3.14 1.40 9.42
C GLY A 244 -2.59 0.56 10.57
N THR A 245 -2.39 -0.74 10.36
CA THR A 245 -1.80 -1.65 11.35
C THR A 245 -0.28 -1.57 11.47
N LYS A 246 0.38 -0.72 10.67
CA LYS A 246 1.83 -0.56 10.66
C LYS A 246 2.16 0.70 11.44
N GLN A 247 2.77 0.53 12.61
CA GLN A 247 3.06 1.62 13.54
C GLN A 247 4.52 1.50 13.98
N ALA A 248 5.37 2.43 13.52
CA ALA A 248 6.74 2.56 13.96
C ALA A 248 6.85 3.78 14.88
N TYR A 249 7.12 3.54 16.15
CA TYR A 249 7.24 4.58 17.17
C TYR A 249 8.67 5.09 17.28
N TYR A 250 9.62 4.16 17.34
CA TYR A 250 11.04 4.43 17.51
C TYR A 250 11.88 3.65 16.52
N CYS A 251 13.02 4.22 16.17
CA CYS A 251 14.11 3.54 15.51
C CYS A 251 15.25 3.37 16.51
N TYR A 252 15.82 2.18 16.53
CA TYR A 252 16.98 1.81 17.32
C TYR A 252 18.16 1.60 16.39
N LEU A 253 19.32 2.16 16.71
CA LEU A 253 20.51 2.07 15.86
C LEU A 253 21.79 2.14 16.66
N THR A 254 22.85 1.52 16.16
CA THR A 254 24.19 1.53 16.76
C THR A 254 24.90 2.86 16.50
N GLU A 255 25.97 3.14 17.24
CA GLU A 255 26.85 4.30 17.03
C GLU A 255 27.36 4.37 15.58
N TYR A 256 27.82 3.23 15.03
CA TYR A 256 28.29 3.18 13.65
C TYR A 256 27.23 3.65 12.64
N THR A 257 26.04 3.14 12.75
CA THR A 257 24.93 3.52 11.87
C THR A 257 24.52 4.97 12.08
N PHE A 258 24.52 5.46 13.32
CA PHE A 258 24.23 6.86 13.62
C PHE A 258 25.20 7.80 12.88
N GLN A 259 26.51 7.50 12.89
CA GLN A 259 27.51 8.28 12.17
C GLN A 259 27.30 8.26 10.65
N LEU A 260 26.92 7.11 10.07
CA LEU A 260 26.57 7.03 8.65
C LEU A 260 25.36 7.90 8.31
N VAL A 261 24.32 7.84 9.14
CA VAL A 261 23.09 8.63 8.94
C VAL A 261 23.39 10.13 9.02
N LYS A 262 24.20 10.58 9.98
CA LYS A 262 24.63 11.99 10.09
C LYS A 262 25.39 12.49 8.86
N ARG A 263 26.11 11.62 8.17
CA ARG A 263 26.85 11.94 6.94
C ARG A 263 25.98 11.87 5.68
N CYS A 264 24.78 11.28 5.76
CA CYS A 264 23.87 11.12 4.64
C CYS A 264 23.16 12.46 4.36
N ALA A 265 23.74 13.31 3.53
CA ALA A 265 23.19 14.63 3.21
C ALA A 265 22.23 14.62 2.01
N ARG A 266 22.23 13.58 1.20
CA ARG A 266 21.40 13.48 0.00
C ARG A 266 20.07 12.79 0.28
N PRO A 267 18.96 13.24 -0.36
CA PRO A 267 17.68 12.57 -0.24
C PRO A 267 17.72 11.13 -0.72
N VAL A 268 17.11 10.25 0.03
CA VAL A 268 16.99 8.83 -0.26
C VAL A 268 15.62 8.54 -0.88
N ASN A 269 15.59 7.73 -1.94
CA ASN A 269 14.35 7.26 -2.56
C ASN A 269 14.28 5.72 -2.46
N ARG A 270 13.23 5.21 -1.82
CA ARG A 270 13.04 3.76 -1.57
C ARG A 270 12.99 2.92 -2.85
N LEU A 271 12.47 3.47 -3.97
CA LEU A 271 12.40 2.74 -5.24
C LEU A 271 13.79 2.60 -5.85
N LEU A 272 14.60 3.68 -5.81
CA LEU A 272 15.98 3.64 -6.25
C LEU A 272 16.79 2.68 -5.38
N ILE A 273 16.67 2.76 -4.06
CA ILE A 273 17.32 1.83 -3.11
C ILE A 273 16.95 0.38 -3.42
N SER A 274 15.67 0.08 -3.58
CA SER A 274 15.21 -1.28 -3.86
C SER A 274 15.73 -1.82 -5.18
N LYS A 275 15.75 -0.99 -6.23
CA LYS A 275 16.34 -1.32 -7.53
C LYS A 275 17.85 -1.54 -7.41
N TRP A 276 18.52 -0.63 -6.70
CA TRP A 276 19.96 -0.67 -6.54
C TRP A 276 20.39 -1.94 -5.79
N PHE A 277 19.75 -2.28 -4.67
CA PHE A 277 20.03 -3.53 -3.94
C PHE A 277 19.85 -4.75 -4.86
N GLN A 278 18.81 -4.73 -5.70
CA GLN A 278 18.55 -5.83 -6.63
C GLN A 278 19.62 -5.92 -7.74
N SER A 279 19.97 -4.77 -8.38
CA SER A 279 20.92 -4.74 -9.50
C SER A 279 22.36 -5.04 -9.08
N HIS A 280 22.74 -4.72 -7.84
CA HIS A 280 24.06 -4.98 -7.29
C HIS A 280 24.13 -6.24 -6.42
N ASN A 281 23.06 -7.05 -6.46
CA ASN A 281 22.96 -8.31 -5.75
C ASN A 281 23.22 -8.19 -4.23
N TYR A 282 22.65 -7.15 -3.61
CA TYR A 282 22.57 -7.03 -2.16
C TYR A 282 21.31 -7.67 -1.61
N ILE A 283 21.34 -8.07 -0.35
CA ILE A 283 20.16 -8.57 0.37
C ILE A 283 19.09 -7.48 0.40
N ARG A 284 17.89 -7.83 -0.08
CA ARG A 284 16.77 -6.87 -0.15
C ARG A 284 16.29 -6.50 1.25
N ALA A 285 15.80 -5.27 1.42
CA ALA A 285 15.31 -4.73 2.69
C ALA A 285 14.33 -5.65 3.45
N LYS A 286 13.45 -6.38 2.73
CA LYS A 286 12.53 -7.33 3.36
C LYS A 286 13.25 -8.50 4.04
N TYR A 287 14.37 -8.93 3.51
CA TYR A 287 15.16 -10.04 4.06
C TYR A 287 16.07 -9.58 5.18
N LEU A 288 16.63 -8.36 5.12
CA LEU A 288 17.31 -7.76 6.28
C LEU A 288 16.39 -7.68 7.49
N ARG A 289 15.12 -7.31 7.27
CA ARG A 289 14.10 -7.27 8.33
C ARG A 289 13.77 -8.67 8.87
N LYS A 290 13.72 -9.71 8.02
CA LYS A 290 13.52 -11.09 8.45
C LYS A 290 14.70 -11.57 9.28
N PHE A 291 15.92 -11.32 8.81
CA PHE A 291 17.16 -11.64 9.52
C PHE A 291 17.18 -10.96 10.90
N ALA A 292 16.90 -9.66 10.96
CA ALA A 292 16.84 -8.95 12.23
C ALA A 292 15.82 -9.56 13.20
N ASN A 293 14.64 -9.99 12.71
CA ASN A 293 13.64 -10.65 13.54
C ASN A 293 14.11 -12.02 14.04
N ASP A 294 14.63 -12.82 13.14
CA ASP A 294 15.12 -14.18 13.42
C ASP A 294 16.21 -14.15 14.49
N VAL A 295 17.20 -13.28 14.30
CA VAL A 295 18.30 -13.12 15.26
C VAL A 295 17.81 -12.60 16.61
N MET A 296 16.96 -11.57 16.64
CA MET A 296 16.44 -11.03 17.91
C MET A 296 15.69 -12.08 18.71
N THR A 297 14.90 -12.93 18.05
CA THR A 297 14.08 -13.95 18.71
C THR A 297 14.78 -15.29 18.88
N SER A 298 16.00 -15.42 18.37
CA SER A 298 16.82 -16.64 18.51
C SER A 298 17.12 -16.96 19.97
N GLU A 299 17.43 -18.22 20.28
CA GLU A 299 17.85 -18.65 21.61
C GLU A 299 19.09 -17.90 22.12
N LYS A 300 19.99 -17.48 21.21
CA LYS A 300 21.21 -16.74 21.54
C LYS A 300 20.92 -15.37 22.17
N LEU A 301 19.96 -14.60 21.62
CA LEU A 301 19.63 -13.26 22.13
C LEU A 301 18.41 -13.24 23.03
N ASN A 302 17.50 -14.17 22.85
CA ASN A 302 16.29 -14.36 23.66
C ASN A 302 15.52 -13.06 23.92
N ILE A 303 15.30 -12.28 22.86
CA ILE A 303 14.48 -11.07 22.90
C ILE A 303 13.03 -11.50 22.70
N PRO A 304 12.11 -11.16 23.61
CA PRO A 304 10.70 -11.53 23.45
C PRO A 304 10.11 -11.03 22.12
N GLU A 305 9.33 -11.86 21.42
CA GLU A 305 8.75 -11.54 20.10
C GLU A 305 8.02 -10.18 20.10
N SER A 306 7.27 -9.87 21.15
CA SER A 306 6.57 -8.57 21.27
C SER A 306 7.52 -7.38 21.33
N VAL A 307 8.73 -7.56 21.89
CA VAL A 307 9.77 -6.52 21.94
C VAL A 307 10.47 -6.40 20.60
N ALA A 308 10.82 -7.52 19.95
CA ALA A 308 11.38 -7.54 18.62
C ALA A 308 10.42 -6.91 17.60
N ASP A 309 9.13 -7.23 17.67
CA ASP A 309 8.08 -6.61 16.87
C ASP A 309 8.00 -5.09 17.10
N PHE A 310 8.09 -4.64 18.35
CA PHE A 310 8.07 -3.21 18.68
C PHE A 310 9.28 -2.48 18.10
N ILE A 311 10.50 -3.03 18.25
CA ILE A 311 11.75 -2.48 17.67
C ILE A 311 11.59 -2.34 16.15
N GLN A 312 11.00 -3.33 15.49
CA GLN A 312 10.79 -3.35 14.06
C GLN A 312 9.58 -2.52 13.57
N GLY A 313 8.85 -1.83 14.43
CA GLY A 313 7.65 -1.08 14.04
C GLY A 313 6.50 -1.99 13.57
N ARG A 314 6.24 -3.08 14.28
CA ARG A 314 5.04 -3.91 14.15
C ARG A 314 4.11 -3.66 15.33
N VAL A 315 2.80 -3.74 15.06
CA VAL A 315 1.82 -3.68 16.15
C VAL A 315 1.79 -5.04 16.86
N PRO A 316 1.94 -5.07 18.17
CA PRO A 316 1.79 -6.31 18.94
C PRO A 316 0.40 -6.93 18.74
N LYS A 317 0.33 -8.24 18.60
CA LYS A 317 -0.93 -8.95 18.36
C LYS A 317 -1.84 -8.99 19.58
N SER A 318 -1.28 -9.00 20.80
CA SER A 318 -2.04 -9.04 22.05
C SER A 318 -2.43 -7.65 22.54
N ILE A 319 -3.60 -7.53 23.18
CA ILE A 319 -4.07 -6.26 23.79
C ILE A 319 -3.14 -5.81 24.90
N GLY A 320 -2.64 -6.74 25.73
CA GLY A 320 -1.68 -6.44 26.81
C GLY A 320 -0.34 -5.92 26.33
N ALA A 321 0.10 -6.31 25.12
CA ALA A 321 1.32 -5.82 24.51
C ALA A 321 1.19 -4.41 23.90
N LYS A 322 -0.02 -3.84 23.85
CA LYS A 322 -0.27 -2.48 23.38
C LYS A 322 0.09 -1.40 24.40
N HIS A 323 0.55 -1.75 25.59
CA HIS A 323 1.05 -0.79 26.56
C HIS A 323 2.45 -0.31 26.16
N TYR A 324 2.48 0.64 25.24
CA TYR A 324 3.70 1.15 24.58
C TYR A 324 4.82 1.62 25.54
N MET A 325 4.47 2.17 26.68
CA MET A 325 5.46 2.60 27.67
C MET A 325 6.27 1.43 28.22
N GLN A 326 5.62 0.28 28.46
CA GLN A 326 6.31 -0.93 28.92
C GLN A 326 7.17 -1.53 27.82
N LEU A 327 6.68 -1.52 26.57
CA LEU A 327 7.44 -2.03 25.42
C LEU A 327 8.65 -1.18 25.11
N LYS A 328 8.55 0.15 25.22
CA LYS A 328 9.70 1.06 25.10
C LYS A 328 10.78 0.71 26.12
N ARG A 329 10.42 0.62 27.42
CA ARG A 329 11.39 0.24 28.49
C ARG A 329 12.04 -1.11 28.21
N LYS A 330 11.25 -2.11 27.80
CA LYS A 330 11.78 -3.43 27.47
C LYS A 330 12.69 -3.37 26.24
N ALA A 331 12.31 -2.64 25.19
CA ALA A 331 13.14 -2.46 24.02
C ALA A 331 14.48 -1.80 24.38
N ASP A 332 14.47 -0.77 25.20
CA ASP A 332 15.70 -0.12 25.71
C ASP A 332 16.60 -1.09 26.51
N GLN A 333 16.01 -2.05 27.23
CA GLN A 333 16.76 -3.07 27.99
C GLN A 333 17.30 -4.22 27.12
N TYR A 334 16.58 -4.61 26.09
CA TYR A 334 16.92 -5.77 25.28
C TYR A 334 17.73 -5.42 24.01
N TYR A 335 17.54 -4.22 23.44
CA TYR A 335 18.23 -3.84 22.22
C TYR A 335 19.75 -3.87 22.30
N PRO A 336 20.43 -3.56 23.44
CA PRO A 336 21.89 -3.70 23.55
C PRO A 336 22.44 -5.05 23.13
N ARG A 337 21.71 -6.14 23.38
CA ARG A 337 22.12 -7.50 22.97
C ARG A 337 22.21 -7.61 21.45
N TYR A 338 21.19 -7.06 20.76
CA TYR A 338 21.17 -7.06 19.30
C TYR A 338 22.21 -6.08 18.73
N ALA A 339 22.36 -4.90 19.32
CA ALA A 339 23.38 -3.92 18.94
C ALA A 339 24.80 -4.49 19.04
N GLN A 340 25.08 -5.22 20.11
CA GLN A 340 26.37 -5.93 20.27
C GLN A 340 26.56 -6.96 19.17
N TYR A 341 25.58 -7.83 18.93
CA TYR A 341 25.65 -8.85 17.88
C TYR A 341 25.90 -8.24 16.50
N ILE A 342 25.19 -7.17 16.12
CA ILE A 342 25.42 -6.50 14.83
C ILE A 342 26.82 -5.83 14.78
N THR A 343 27.31 -5.33 15.90
CA THR A 343 28.67 -4.77 16.00
C THR A 343 29.71 -5.86 15.76
N GLU A 344 29.54 -7.05 16.33
CA GLU A 344 30.41 -8.22 16.09
C GLU A 344 30.41 -8.64 14.62
N LEU A 345 29.23 -8.63 13.94
CA LEU A 345 29.16 -8.90 12.50
C LEU A 345 29.96 -7.88 11.69
N ARG A 346 29.89 -6.59 12.06
CA ARG A 346 30.68 -5.53 11.40
C ARG A 346 32.18 -5.67 11.64
N GLN A 347 32.59 -6.12 12.83
CA GLN A 347 33.99 -6.43 13.13
C GLN A 347 34.50 -7.60 12.25
N ARG A 348 33.75 -8.69 12.19
CA ARG A 348 34.05 -9.83 11.30
C ARG A 348 34.08 -9.46 9.81
N ALA A 349 33.28 -8.48 9.43
CA ALA A 349 33.29 -7.91 8.07
C ALA A 349 34.45 -6.92 7.83
N GLY A 350 35.23 -6.53 8.85
CA GLY A 350 36.27 -5.51 8.73
C GLY A 350 35.71 -4.12 8.39
N VAL A 351 34.52 -3.82 8.90
CA VAL A 351 33.85 -2.53 8.72
C VAL A 351 34.19 -1.59 9.87
N ILE A 352 34.29 -2.12 11.07
CA ILE A 352 34.78 -1.44 12.27
C ILE A 352 35.96 -2.23 12.86
N LEU A 353 36.89 -1.50 13.45
CA LEU A 353 38.04 -2.15 14.11
C LEU A 353 37.57 -2.85 15.39
N THR A 354 38.18 -4.00 15.68
CA THR A 354 38.12 -4.60 17.03
C THR A 354 38.85 -3.69 18.00
N ALA A 355 38.17 -3.28 19.05
CA ALA A 355 38.76 -2.51 20.13
C ALA A 355 39.80 -3.33 20.87
#